data_d92bdbfae354f23d1eab8241eb7e647c
#
_entry.id   d92bdbfae354f23d1eab8241eb7e647c
#
_cell.length_a   1.000
_cell.length_b   1.000
_cell.length_c   1.000
_cell.angle_alpha   90.00
_cell.angle_beta   90.00
_cell.angle_gamma   90.00
#
_symmetry.space_group_name_H-M   'P 1'
#
loop_
_entity.id
_entity.type
_entity.pdbx_description
1 polymer ?
#
loop_
_entity_poly.entity_id
_entity_poly.type
_entity_poly.pdbx_seq_one_letter_code
_entity_poly.pdbx_strand_id
1 'polypeptide(L)'
;MKEGTPQDGRRYQNPVLVGIVLLISGISVAMIQYKVPTIMTNLMGLFSMDASTASWLMSIFTLVSIFVALPAGALAQRFGAKRMLIIACGIAIAGSLIGLASDTSPMLIASRAVEGAALTILTTCGPIIVQQNVSPDKVGTSMGIWGIWGCLGSTVAAVLTPTVFGMWGFDGLWIAFAVVTAVAAVLVLVFIRKPAQMPVAVEAQDAVTQPVRKPRYRDIFSKDMFLFFGAFVVYNICMLAILAFVPTILQMQGFDATLSGIISTAPMLLSIISSPLFGVISDKIGRNKPLLIIAMFVMGPCTFLLYTQTGPLLWVGVIAMGLLGMGGIGQYLSGFTKLLPSPELASVGMGVLVTFQGVVQFLGTFFVQMLLGPQLTEWWFAGIALMVLGFAGTALIAICKLR
;
A
#
# COMPACT_ATOMS: atom_id res chain seq x y z
N MET A 1 15.79 13.74 -26.82
CA MET A 1 14.54 13.04 -26.45
C MET A 1 13.39 13.99 -26.75
N LYS A 2 12.63 13.74 -27.81
CA LYS A 2 11.51 14.60 -28.20
C LYS A 2 10.35 14.38 -27.22
N GLU A 3 9.99 15.40 -26.45
CA GLU A 3 8.73 15.46 -25.74
C GLU A 3 7.60 15.38 -26.78
N GLY A 4 6.91 14.24 -26.81
CA GLY A 4 5.74 14.08 -27.65
C GLY A 4 4.64 15.02 -27.14
N THR A 5 4.25 15.96 -27.97
CA THR A 5 3.07 16.79 -27.74
C THR A 5 1.83 15.87 -27.77
N PRO A 6 1.07 15.76 -26.67
CA PRO A 6 -0.13 14.93 -26.66
C PRO A 6 -1.21 15.58 -27.51
N GLN A 7 -2.02 14.75 -28.16
CA GLN A 7 -3.22 15.16 -28.92
C GLN A 7 -4.27 15.91 -28.06
N ASP A 8 -4.04 16.06 -26.75
CA ASP A 8 -5.02 16.54 -25.74
C ASP A 8 -4.59 17.83 -25.03
N GLY A 9 -3.53 18.51 -25.50
CA GLY A 9 -3.06 19.77 -24.90
C GLY A 9 -2.58 19.71 -23.43
N ARG A 10 -2.56 18.52 -22.80
CA ARG A 10 -2.16 18.32 -21.42
C ARG A 10 -0.64 18.21 -21.32
N ARG A 11 -0.02 19.00 -20.44
CA ARG A 11 1.40 18.84 -20.09
C ARG A 11 1.54 17.83 -18.95
N TYR A 12 1.83 16.57 -19.29
CA TYR A 12 2.17 15.55 -18.32
C TYR A 12 3.55 15.80 -17.70
N GLN A 13 3.72 15.33 -16.47
CA GLN A 13 5.01 15.38 -15.77
C GLN A 13 5.84 14.12 -16.05
N ASN A 14 7.14 14.19 -15.78
CA ASN A 14 8.02 13.04 -15.86
C ASN A 14 7.54 11.93 -14.87
N PRO A 15 7.25 10.71 -15.34
CA PRO A 15 6.71 9.62 -14.52
C PRO A 15 7.64 9.22 -13.37
N VAL A 16 8.96 9.26 -13.61
CA VAL A 16 9.95 8.92 -12.58
C VAL A 16 9.98 9.98 -11.48
N LEU A 17 9.93 11.27 -11.86
CA LEU A 17 9.91 12.36 -10.88
C LEU A 17 8.67 12.28 -9.99
N VAL A 18 7.49 12.09 -10.59
CA VAL A 18 6.23 11.96 -9.83
C VAL A 18 6.30 10.73 -8.92
N GLY A 19 6.75 9.58 -9.44
CA GLY A 19 6.92 8.35 -8.66
C GLY A 19 7.85 8.52 -7.47
N ILE A 20 9.03 9.15 -7.66
CA ILE A 20 10.02 9.37 -6.58
C ILE A 20 9.50 10.34 -5.52
N VAL A 21 8.88 11.46 -5.90
CA VAL A 21 8.36 12.44 -4.93
C VAL A 21 7.26 11.81 -4.07
N LEU A 22 6.37 11.03 -4.68
CA LEU A 22 5.33 10.29 -3.96
C LEU A 22 5.94 9.18 -3.09
N LEU A 23 6.96 8.46 -3.59
CA LEU A 23 7.70 7.46 -2.84
C LEU A 23 8.30 8.04 -1.56
N ILE A 24 8.98 9.18 -1.64
CA ILE A 24 9.56 9.88 -0.47
C ILE A 24 8.45 10.24 0.53
N SER A 25 7.31 10.73 0.04
CA SER A 25 6.15 11.03 0.91
C SER A 25 5.62 9.76 1.58
N GLY A 26 5.55 8.65 0.84
CA GLY A 26 5.15 7.34 1.36
C GLY A 26 6.12 6.83 2.42
N ILE A 27 7.43 6.90 2.15
CA ILE A 27 8.48 6.50 3.10
C ILE A 27 8.37 7.29 4.40
N SER A 28 8.18 8.62 4.34
CA SER A 28 8.12 9.47 5.53
C SER A 28 6.97 9.06 6.47
N VAL A 29 5.80 8.75 5.92
CA VAL A 29 4.64 8.32 6.71
C VAL A 29 4.76 6.84 7.13
N ALA A 30 5.37 5.99 6.30
CA ALA A 30 5.68 4.61 6.68
C ALA A 30 6.68 4.54 7.84
N MET A 31 7.69 5.41 7.86
CA MET A 31 8.61 5.52 9.00
C MET A 31 7.84 5.83 10.30
N ILE A 32 6.86 6.73 10.24
CA ILE A 32 5.98 7.02 11.39
C ILE A 32 5.20 5.76 11.80
N GLN A 33 4.70 4.96 10.87
CA GLN A 33 4.00 3.71 11.17
C GLN A 33 4.93 2.71 11.88
N TYR A 34 6.11 2.49 11.32
CA TYR A 34 7.03 1.41 11.72
C TYR A 34 7.99 1.79 12.86
N LYS A 35 8.04 3.07 13.30
CA LYS A 35 8.83 3.45 14.48
C LYS A 35 8.40 2.71 15.73
N VAL A 36 7.10 2.52 15.93
CA VAL A 36 6.53 1.93 17.15
C VAL A 36 6.90 0.45 17.33
N PRO A 37 6.70 -0.47 16.37
CA PRO A 37 7.09 -1.87 16.56
C PRO A 37 8.58 -2.03 16.84
N THR A 38 9.42 -1.15 16.31
CA THR A 38 10.87 -1.21 16.44
C THR A 38 11.36 -0.92 17.87
N ILE A 39 10.63 -0.07 18.62
CA ILE A 39 10.95 0.33 20.00
C ILE A 39 9.83 -0.03 20.99
N MET A 40 9.01 -1.04 20.66
CA MET A 40 7.82 -1.38 21.44
C MET A 40 8.16 -1.66 22.91
N THR A 41 9.23 -2.43 23.19
CA THR A 41 9.67 -2.72 24.55
C THR A 41 10.06 -1.47 25.33
N ASN A 42 10.72 -0.52 24.68
CA ASN A 42 11.05 0.77 25.27
C ASN A 42 9.80 1.58 25.62
N LEU A 43 8.81 1.60 24.71
CA LEU A 43 7.54 2.30 24.93
C LEU A 43 6.73 1.64 26.06
N MET A 44 6.70 0.31 26.13
CA MET A 44 6.05 -0.39 27.24
C MET A 44 6.67 -0.01 28.58
N GLY A 45 7.99 0.12 28.68
CA GLY A 45 8.68 0.59 29.87
C GLY A 45 8.39 2.03 30.20
N LEU A 46 8.49 2.95 29.24
CA LEU A 46 8.28 4.39 29.42
C LEU A 46 6.86 4.74 29.89
N PHE A 47 5.86 4.07 29.33
CA PHE A 47 4.44 4.34 29.60
C PHE A 47 3.79 3.32 30.54
N SER A 48 4.58 2.40 31.14
CA SER A 48 4.10 1.33 32.03
C SER A 48 2.92 0.55 31.41
N MET A 49 3.03 0.22 30.09
CA MET A 49 1.99 -0.47 29.34
C MET A 49 2.13 -2.00 29.48
N ASP A 50 0.98 -2.67 29.60
CA ASP A 50 0.90 -4.11 29.38
C ASP A 50 0.89 -4.45 27.87
N ALA A 51 1.09 -5.72 27.53
CA ALA A 51 1.11 -6.18 26.12
C ALA A 51 -0.22 -5.92 25.38
N SER A 52 -1.35 -5.96 26.10
CA SER A 52 -2.66 -5.67 25.53
C SER A 52 -2.77 -4.21 25.09
N THR A 53 -2.42 -3.28 25.98
CA THR A 53 -2.40 -1.84 25.66
C THR A 53 -1.40 -1.53 24.57
N ALA A 54 -0.21 -2.13 24.59
CA ALA A 54 0.82 -1.95 23.57
C ALA A 54 0.35 -2.40 22.17
N SER A 55 -0.44 -3.48 22.08
CA SER A 55 -0.99 -3.96 20.82
C SER A 55 -1.93 -2.95 20.14
N TRP A 56 -2.62 -2.11 20.92
CA TRP A 56 -3.45 -1.03 20.39
C TRP A 56 -2.65 0.02 19.62
N LEU A 57 -1.39 0.27 19.96
CA LEU A 57 -0.52 1.18 19.20
C LEU A 57 -0.35 0.76 17.74
N MET A 58 -0.49 -0.53 17.44
CA MET A 58 -0.43 -1.06 16.08
C MET A 58 -1.82 -1.17 15.44
N SER A 59 -2.78 -1.71 16.19
CA SER A 59 -4.11 -2.03 15.67
C SER A 59 -4.93 -0.80 15.31
N ILE A 60 -4.77 0.30 16.07
CA ILE A 60 -5.51 1.55 15.84
C ILE A 60 -5.21 2.14 14.46
N PHE A 61 -4.00 1.97 13.95
CA PHE A 61 -3.61 2.40 12.61
C PHE A 61 -4.49 1.77 11.52
N THR A 62 -4.67 0.45 11.58
CA THR A 62 -5.47 -0.29 10.61
C THR A 62 -6.97 -0.03 10.80
N LEU A 63 -7.40 0.07 12.06
CA LEU A 63 -8.79 0.37 12.38
C LEU A 63 -9.22 1.73 11.81
N VAL A 64 -8.42 2.77 11.99
CA VAL A 64 -8.70 4.11 11.47
C VAL A 64 -8.76 4.10 9.94
N SER A 65 -7.94 3.30 9.26
CA SER A 65 -7.95 3.25 7.80
C SER A 65 -9.29 2.82 7.22
N ILE A 66 -10.01 1.93 7.90
CA ILE A 66 -11.33 1.45 7.46
C ILE A 66 -12.35 2.61 7.39
N PHE A 67 -12.29 3.51 8.36
CA PHE A 67 -13.24 4.64 8.44
C PHE A 67 -12.81 5.86 7.63
N VAL A 68 -11.51 6.09 7.48
CA VAL A 68 -10.97 7.32 6.86
C VAL A 68 -10.81 7.17 5.34
N ALA A 69 -10.60 5.97 4.80
CA ALA A 69 -10.25 5.79 3.39
C ALA A 69 -11.35 6.29 2.42
N LEU A 70 -12.61 5.95 2.68
CA LEU A 70 -13.71 6.38 1.82
C LEU A 70 -13.95 7.90 1.90
N PRO A 71 -14.05 8.54 3.08
CA PRO A 71 -14.05 10.00 3.19
C PRO A 71 -12.85 10.67 2.52
N ALA A 72 -11.64 10.10 2.67
CA ALA A 72 -10.43 10.64 2.05
C ALA A 72 -10.55 10.67 0.52
N GLY A 73 -11.08 9.60 -0.10
CA GLY A 73 -11.35 9.56 -1.54
C GLY A 73 -12.36 10.62 -1.99
N ALA A 74 -13.46 10.78 -1.24
CA ALA A 74 -14.48 11.80 -1.54
C ALA A 74 -13.93 13.24 -1.37
N LEU A 75 -13.14 13.49 -0.33
CA LEU A 75 -12.47 14.77 -0.11
C LEU A 75 -11.40 15.04 -1.18
N ALA A 76 -10.67 14.01 -1.62
CA ALA A 76 -9.70 14.13 -2.71
C ALA A 76 -10.37 14.51 -4.03
N GLN A 77 -11.59 14.02 -4.29
CA GLN A 77 -12.39 14.42 -5.44
C GLN A 77 -12.79 15.91 -5.35
N ARG A 78 -13.19 16.37 -4.16
CA ARG A 78 -13.69 17.76 -3.96
C ARG A 78 -12.57 18.79 -3.91
N PHE A 79 -11.49 18.51 -3.17
CA PHE A 79 -10.41 19.46 -2.88
C PHE A 79 -9.15 19.23 -3.74
N GLY A 80 -9.09 18.09 -4.44
CA GLY A 80 -7.94 17.68 -5.25
C GLY A 80 -6.93 16.83 -4.45
N ALA A 81 -6.42 15.77 -5.09
CA ALA A 81 -5.54 14.79 -4.44
C ALA A 81 -4.22 15.40 -3.93
N LYS A 82 -3.62 16.37 -4.66
CA LYS A 82 -2.40 17.07 -4.21
C LYS A 82 -2.62 17.81 -2.89
N ARG A 83 -3.73 18.55 -2.75
CA ARG A 83 -4.03 19.28 -1.51
C ARG A 83 -4.27 18.30 -0.36
N MET A 84 -5.01 17.23 -0.61
CA MET A 84 -5.26 16.19 0.40
C MET A 84 -3.97 15.51 0.85
N LEU A 85 -3.02 15.25 -0.06
CA LEU A 85 -1.72 14.69 0.31
C LEU A 85 -0.91 15.63 1.23
N ILE A 86 -0.94 16.94 0.96
CA ILE A 86 -0.27 17.94 1.82
C ILE A 86 -0.96 18.00 3.19
N ILE A 87 -2.30 17.95 3.23
CA ILE A 87 -3.07 17.87 4.48
C ILE A 87 -2.69 16.59 5.24
N ALA A 88 -2.54 15.44 4.56
CA ALA A 88 -2.09 14.20 5.17
C ALA A 88 -0.73 14.35 5.85
N CYS A 89 0.25 14.98 5.19
CA CYS A 89 1.54 15.28 5.82
C CYS A 89 1.36 16.18 7.06
N GLY A 90 0.51 17.19 7.00
CA GLY A 90 0.18 18.04 8.15
C GLY A 90 -0.45 17.26 9.30
N ILE A 91 -1.39 16.35 9.02
CA ILE A 91 -2.01 15.46 10.01
C ILE A 91 -0.96 14.52 10.61
N ALA A 92 -0.04 13.96 9.80
CA ALA A 92 1.05 13.12 10.29
C ALA A 92 1.97 13.88 11.26
N ILE A 93 2.33 15.12 10.91
CA ILE A 93 3.12 15.99 11.79
C ILE A 93 2.35 16.29 13.07
N ALA A 94 1.06 16.66 12.99
CA ALA A 94 0.23 16.91 14.16
C ALA A 94 0.12 15.67 15.05
N GLY A 95 -0.09 14.48 14.47
CA GLY A 95 -0.07 13.21 15.19
C GLY A 95 1.27 12.96 15.91
N SER A 96 2.39 13.23 15.24
CA SER A 96 3.72 13.10 15.84
C SER A 96 3.92 14.13 16.97
N LEU A 97 3.41 15.36 16.86
CA LEU A 97 3.48 16.36 17.94
C LEU A 97 2.58 15.97 19.14
N ILE A 98 1.40 15.40 18.89
CA ILE A 98 0.56 14.84 19.96
C ILE A 98 1.30 13.68 20.65
N GLY A 99 1.96 12.81 19.87
CA GLY A 99 2.77 11.73 20.42
C GLY A 99 3.94 12.24 21.26
N LEU A 100 4.63 13.28 20.82
CA LEU A 100 5.70 13.96 21.56
C LEU A 100 5.22 14.50 22.91
N ALA A 101 4.02 15.08 22.95
CA ALA A 101 3.41 15.63 24.16
C ALA A 101 2.69 14.57 25.03
N SER A 102 2.84 13.26 24.71
CA SER A 102 2.10 12.22 25.42
C SER A 102 2.78 11.83 26.71
N ASP A 103 2.07 12.04 27.84
CA ASP A 103 2.47 11.58 29.17
C ASP A 103 1.76 10.27 29.58
N THR A 104 0.78 9.81 28.78
CA THR A 104 -0.05 8.66 29.08
C THR A 104 -0.24 7.75 27.86
N SER A 105 -0.43 6.45 28.12
CA SER A 105 -0.70 5.45 27.07
C SER A 105 -1.92 5.80 26.19
N PRO A 106 -3.08 6.23 26.73
CA PRO A 106 -4.22 6.63 25.91
C PRO A 106 -3.92 7.79 24.96
N MET A 107 -3.15 8.78 25.41
CA MET A 107 -2.75 9.92 24.58
C MET A 107 -1.82 9.48 23.44
N LEU A 108 -0.88 8.58 23.73
CA LEU A 108 -0.02 8.00 22.72
C LEU A 108 -0.83 7.18 21.70
N ILE A 109 -1.84 6.39 22.13
CA ILE A 109 -2.74 5.66 21.24
C ILE A 109 -3.55 6.64 20.36
N ALA A 110 -4.05 7.75 20.93
CA ALA A 110 -4.75 8.77 20.17
C ALA A 110 -3.86 9.41 19.10
N SER A 111 -2.58 9.68 19.41
CA SER A 111 -1.61 10.15 18.42
C SER A 111 -1.45 9.18 17.25
N ARG A 112 -1.42 7.86 17.54
CA ARG A 112 -1.34 6.80 16.53
C ARG A 112 -2.58 6.77 15.63
N ALA A 113 -3.78 7.03 16.17
CA ALA A 113 -5.00 7.15 15.37
C ALA A 113 -4.91 8.31 14.37
N VAL A 114 -4.37 9.45 14.78
CA VAL A 114 -4.16 10.62 13.91
C VAL A 114 -3.12 10.31 12.83
N GLU A 115 -2.00 9.70 13.19
CA GLU A 115 -0.97 9.26 12.23
C GLU A 115 -1.52 8.22 11.24
N GLY A 116 -2.39 7.29 11.69
CA GLY A 116 -3.07 6.30 10.84
C GLY A 116 -4.01 6.95 9.82
N ALA A 117 -4.73 8.00 10.21
CA ALA A 117 -5.54 8.78 9.28
C ALA A 117 -4.68 9.42 8.18
N ALA A 118 -3.52 9.96 8.53
CA ALA A 118 -2.57 10.54 7.58
C ALA A 118 -2.10 9.50 6.55
N LEU A 119 -1.68 8.32 7.00
CA LEU A 119 -1.26 7.23 6.11
C LEU A 119 -2.39 6.84 5.15
N THR A 120 -3.61 6.74 5.65
CA THR A 120 -4.78 6.37 4.85
C THR A 120 -5.06 7.39 3.74
N ILE A 121 -5.00 8.68 4.05
CA ILE A 121 -5.18 9.75 3.06
C ILE A 121 -4.04 9.69 2.02
N LEU A 122 -2.80 9.48 2.45
CA LEU A 122 -1.64 9.37 1.56
C LEU A 122 -1.79 8.19 0.60
N THR A 123 -2.12 7.00 1.09
CA THR A 123 -2.28 5.79 0.27
C THR A 123 -3.45 5.89 -0.70
N THR A 124 -4.51 6.62 -0.34
CA THR A 124 -5.63 6.94 -1.21
C THR A 124 -5.24 7.94 -2.30
N CYS A 125 -4.51 9.01 -1.95
CA CYS A 125 -4.21 10.12 -2.85
C CYS A 125 -3.04 9.85 -3.79
N GLY A 126 -2.06 9.04 -3.40
CA GLY A 126 -0.87 8.76 -4.19
C GLY A 126 -1.18 8.26 -5.61
N PRO A 127 -1.94 7.16 -5.77
CA PRO A 127 -2.34 6.66 -7.08
C PRO A 127 -3.15 7.66 -7.92
N ILE A 128 -3.99 8.47 -7.27
CA ILE A 128 -4.79 9.50 -7.95
C ILE A 128 -3.87 10.58 -8.55
N ILE A 129 -2.86 11.01 -7.79
CA ILE A 129 -1.88 12.00 -8.27
C ILE A 129 -1.09 11.46 -9.46
N VAL A 130 -0.67 10.20 -9.43
CA VAL A 130 -0.01 9.55 -10.56
C VAL A 130 -0.87 9.64 -11.80
N GLN A 131 -2.14 9.24 -11.73
CA GLN A 131 -3.06 9.28 -12.87
C GLN A 131 -3.35 10.65 -13.40
N GLN A 132 -3.40 11.65 -12.52
CA GLN A 132 -3.68 13.04 -12.91
C GLN A 132 -2.48 13.73 -13.56
N ASN A 133 -1.26 13.32 -13.23
CA ASN A 133 -0.04 14.03 -13.61
C ASN A 133 0.85 13.27 -14.61
N VAL A 134 0.64 11.96 -14.78
CA VAL A 134 1.47 11.11 -15.64
C VAL A 134 0.68 10.67 -16.86
N SER A 135 1.36 10.61 -18.01
CA SER A 135 0.77 10.12 -19.27
C SER A 135 0.25 8.68 -19.10
N PRO A 136 -0.91 8.32 -19.66
CA PRO A 136 -1.54 7.00 -19.50
C PRO A 136 -0.63 5.82 -19.86
N ASP A 137 0.29 6.00 -20.82
CA ASP A 137 1.27 5.01 -21.26
C ASP A 137 2.46 4.83 -20.28
N LYS A 138 2.59 5.69 -19.26
CA LYS A 138 3.68 5.70 -18.27
C LYS A 138 3.20 5.55 -16.81
N VAL A 139 1.91 5.33 -16.61
CA VAL A 139 1.32 5.18 -15.27
C VAL A 139 1.91 3.98 -14.54
N GLY A 140 2.16 2.86 -15.24
CA GLY A 140 2.73 1.65 -14.65
C GLY A 140 4.10 1.91 -14.02
N THR A 141 4.98 2.62 -14.72
CA THR A 141 6.32 3.00 -14.20
C THR A 141 6.19 3.80 -12.90
N SER A 142 5.36 4.84 -12.89
CA SER A 142 5.18 5.70 -11.72
C SER A 142 4.55 4.95 -10.53
N MET A 143 3.56 4.10 -10.80
CA MET A 143 2.92 3.24 -9.79
C MET A 143 3.87 2.19 -9.24
N GLY A 144 4.73 1.60 -10.09
CA GLY A 144 5.74 0.65 -9.67
C GLY A 144 6.77 1.28 -8.71
N ILE A 145 7.24 2.50 -9.03
CA ILE A 145 8.15 3.25 -8.15
C ILE A 145 7.45 3.61 -6.84
N TRP A 146 6.22 4.13 -6.91
CA TRP A 146 5.47 4.48 -5.70
C TRP A 146 5.13 3.24 -4.87
N GLY A 147 4.83 2.10 -5.48
CA GLY A 147 4.36 0.89 -4.81
C GLY A 147 5.32 0.31 -3.75
N ILE A 148 6.61 0.65 -3.80
CA ILE A 148 7.63 0.18 -2.83
C ILE A 148 7.73 1.04 -1.57
N TRP A 149 6.87 2.08 -1.41
CA TRP A 149 6.94 3.02 -0.28
C TRP A 149 6.88 2.32 1.09
N GLY A 150 6.02 1.31 1.23
CA GLY A 150 5.84 0.59 2.49
C GLY A 150 7.07 -0.24 2.86
N CYS A 151 7.66 -0.93 1.88
CA CYS A 151 8.86 -1.73 2.06
C CYS A 151 10.07 -0.86 2.43
N LEU A 152 10.33 0.18 1.63
CA LEU A 152 11.45 1.09 1.91
C LEU A 152 11.25 1.81 3.22
N GLY A 153 10.03 2.28 3.51
CA GLY A 153 9.73 2.98 4.75
C GLY A 153 9.90 2.11 5.99
N SER A 154 9.46 0.84 5.95
CA SER A 154 9.67 -0.09 7.05
C SER A 154 11.15 -0.42 7.26
N THR A 155 11.90 -0.62 6.16
CA THR A 155 13.35 -0.89 6.23
C THR A 155 14.10 0.31 6.80
N VAL A 156 13.81 1.52 6.31
CA VAL A 156 14.43 2.74 6.81
C VAL A 156 14.07 2.97 8.28
N ALA A 157 12.81 2.72 8.67
CA ALA A 157 12.40 2.82 10.07
C ALA A 157 13.14 1.80 10.96
N ALA A 158 13.28 0.55 10.50
CA ALA A 158 13.96 -0.49 11.27
C ALA A 158 15.43 -0.14 11.59
N VAL A 159 16.10 0.57 10.68
CA VAL A 159 17.49 0.99 10.85
C VAL A 159 17.60 2.31 11.63
N LEU A 160 16.80 3.31 11.25
CA LEU A 160 16.94 4.65 11.82
C LEU A 160 16.30 4.77 13.21
N THR A 161 15.19 4.07 13.47
CA THR A 161 14.47 4.23 14.75
C THR A 161 15.32 3.88 15.97
N PRO A 162 16.01 2.71 16.04
CA PRO A 162 16.85 2.40 17.20
C PRO A 162 18.02 3.38 17.35
N THR A 163 18.62 3.78 16.24
CA THR A 163 19.75 4.71 16.23
C THR A 163 19.33 6.10 16.74
N VAL A 164 18.27 6.66 16.19
CA VAL A 164 17.75 7.98 16.58
C VAL A 164 17.24 7.95 18.02
N PHE A 165 16.54 6.88 18.41
CA PHE A 165 16.07 6.70 19.78
C PHE A 165 17.22 6.59 20.77
N GLY A 166 18.28 5.85 20.43
CA GLY A 166 19.48 5.72 21.27
C GLY A 166 20.25 7.02 21.44
N MET A 167 20.26 7.89 20.41
CA MET A 167 20.98 9.17 20.44
C MET A 167 20.19 10.31 21.09
N TRP A 168 18.88 10.40 20.82
CA TRP A 168 18.04 11.57 21.14
C TRP A 168 16.79 11.21 21.95
N GLY A 169 16.64 9.95 22.34
CA GLY A 169 15.51 9.47 23.15
C GLY A 169 14.16 9.51 22.40
N PHE A 170 13.09 9.45 23.18
CA PHE A 170 11.72 9.47 22.71
C PHE A 170 11.41 10.75 21.92
N ASP A 171 11.67 11.91 22.52
CA ASP A 171 11.36 13.21 21.94
C ASP A 171 12.07 13.44 20.61
N GLY A 172 13.39 13.15 20.59
CA GLY A 172 14.20 13.29 19.40
C GLY A 172 13.72 12.42 18.23
N LEU A 173 13.23 11.22 18.51
CA LEU A 173 12.68 10.34 17.48
C LEU A 173 11.39 10.93 16.87
N TRP A 174 10.46 11.40 17.70
CA TRP A 174 9.20 11.99 17.20
C TRP A 174 9.44 13.24 16.37
N ILE A 175 10.35 14.13 16.86
CA ILE A 175 10.73 15.34 16.14
C ILE A 175 11.41 15.01 14.80
N ALA A 176 12.38 14.09 14.79
CA ALA A 176 13.11 13.74 13.58
C ALA A 176 12.17 13.23 12.47
N PHE A 177 11.22 12.36 12.82
CA PHE A 177 10.28 11.81 11.84
C PHE A 177 9.23 12.83 11.38
N ALA A 178 8.83 13.75 12.26
CA ALA A 178 7.99 14.89 11.86
C ALA A 178 8.73 15.82 10.88
N VAL A 179 10.01 16.08 11.09
CA VAL A 179 10.84 16.89 10.19
C VAL A 179 10.99 16.20 8.82
N VAL A 180 11.25 14.89 8.76
CA VAL A 180 11.29 14.14 7.50
C VAL A 180 9.97 14.26 6.74
N THR A 181 8.84 14.19 7.45
CA THR A 181 7.51 14.35 6.83
C THR A 181 7.28 15.79 6.34
N ALA A 182 7.77 16.80 7.07
CA ALA A 182 7.70 18.20 6.64
C ALA A 182 8.51 18.42 5.35
N VAL A 183 9.72 17.84 5.25
CA VAL A 183 10.53 17.87 4.02
C VAL A 183 9.78 17.20 2.86
N ALA A 184 9.17 16.04 3.10
CA ALA A 184 8.37 15.36 2.08
C ALA A 184 7.18 16.22 1.61
N ALA A 185 6.50 16.92 2.52
CA ALA A 185 5.42 17.85 2.19
C ALA A 185 5.90 19.00 1.28
N VAL A 186 7.08 19.55 1.57
CA VAL A 186 7.70 20.60 0.73
C VAL A 186 8.03 20.06 -0.66
N LEU A 187 8.57 18.84 -0.77
CA LEU A 187 8.84 18.21 -2.06
C LEU A 187 7.55 18.04 -2.88
N VAL A 188 6.45 17.61 -2.26
CA VAL A 188 5.13 17.52 -2.93
C VAL A 188 4.64 18.90 -3.37
N LEU A 189 4.80 19.92 -2.53
CA LEU A 189 4.39 21.29 -2.87
C LEU A 189 5.12 21.81 -4.10
N VAL A 190 6.43 21.61 -4.16
CA VAL A 190 7.33 22.17 -5.19
C VAL A 190 7.24 21.37 -6.49
N PHE A 191 7.34 20.04 -6.42
CA PHE A 191 7.55 19.21 -7.61
C PHE A 191 6.26 18.64 -8.21
N ILE A 192 5.20 18.41 -7.43
CA ILE A 192 3.94 17.94 -7.99
C ILE A 192 3.14 19.15 -8.48
N ARG A 193 2.81 19.17 -9.77
CA ARG A 193 1.96 20.22 -10.33
C ARG A 193 0.49 20.01 -9.95
N LYS A 194 -0.29 21.09 -9.93
CA LYS A 194 -1.75 20.96 -9.91
C LYS A 194 -2.15 20.30 -11.23
N PRO A 195 -3.04 19.30 -11.23
CA PRO A 195 -3.55 18.77 -12.47
C PRO A 195 -4.14 19.93 -13.30
N ALA A 196 -3.85 19.95 -14.59
CA ALA A 196 -4.55 20.86 -15.49
C ALA A 196 -6.03 20.60 -15.28
N GLN A 197 -6.79 21.64 -14.90
CA GLN A 197 -8.23 21.54 -14.86
C GLN A 197 -8.65 20.96 -16.20
N MET A 198 -9.47 19.90 -16.20
CA MET A 198 -10.19 19.58 -17.43
C MET A 198 -10.85 20.89 -17.87
N PRO A 199 -10.69 21.33 -19.11
CA PRO A 199 -11.62 22.30 -19.62
C PRO A 199 -13.00 21.72 -19.32
N VAL A 200 -13.79 22.40 -18.50
CA VAL A 200 -15.24 22.17 -18.50
C VAL A 200 -15.55 22.15 -19.98
N ALA A 201 -16.01 21.02 -20.50
CA ALA A 201 -16.39 20.95 -21.89
C ALA A 201 -17.29 22.16 -22.10
N VAL A 202 -16.75 23.19 -22.76
CA VAL A 202 -17.54 24.26 -23.30
C VAL A 202 -18.45 23.49 -24.21
N GLU A 203 -19.73 23.46 -23.86
CA GLU A 203 -20.76 22.85 -24.65
C GLU A 203 -20.50 23.32 -26.09
N ALA A 204 -19.95 22.44 -26.90
CA ALA A 204 -20.05 22.57 -28.33
C ALA A 204 -21.53 22.38 -28.60
N GLN A 205 -22.24 23.50 -28.65
CA GLN A 205 -23.60 23.61 -29.11
C GLN A 205 -23.63 23.22 -30.57
N ASP A 206 -23.49 21.99 -30.95
CA ASP A 206 -23.87 21.52 -32.30
C ASP A 206 -23.44 20.04 -32.55
N ALA A 207 -23.53 19.19 -31.54
CA ALA A 207 -23.56 17.76 -31.80
C ALA A 207 -24.74 17.15 -31.04
N VAL A 208 -25.76 16.76 -31.80
CA VAL A 208 -26.84 15.88 -31.34
C VAL A 208 -26.18 14.57 -30.87
N THR A 209 -25.80 14.53 -29.62
CA THR A 209 -25.22 13.35 -28.99
C THR A 209 -26.04 13.01 -27.75
N GLN A 210 -26.39 11.73 -27.66
CA GLN A 210 -27.14 11.14 -26.57
C GLN A 210 -26.66 11.70 -25.19
N PRO A 211 -27.55 11.93 -24.23
CA PRO A 211 -27.20 12.49 -22.94
C PRO A 211 -26.15 11.59 -22.28
N VAL A 212 -24.89 12.08 -22.20
CA VAL A 212 -23.82 11.40 -21.50
C VAL A 212 -24.25 11.30 -20.05
N ARG A 213 -24.66 10.12 -19.64
CA ARG A 213 -25.12 9.82 -18.29
C ARG A 213 -23.99 10.15 -17.32
N LYS A 214 -24.20 11.10 -16.41
CA LYS A 214 -23.22 11.40 -15.35
C LYS A 214 -22.90 10.12 -14.60
N PRO A 215 -21.61 9.78 -14.44
CA PRO A 215 -21.20 8.55 -13.75
C PRO A 215 -21.72 8.57 -12.30
N ARG A 216 -22.37 7.50 -11.90
CA ARG A 216 -22.86 7.31 -10.52
C ARG A 216 -21.88 6.47 -9.74
N TYR A 217 -21.77 6.68 -8.44
CA TYR A 217 -20.93 5.86 -7.55
C TYR A 217 -21.24 4.35 -7.64
N ARG A 218 -22.48 3.98 -7.95
CA ARG A 218 -22.89 2.59 -8.18
C ARG A 218 -22.19 1.98 -9.40
N ASP A 219 -21.74 2.76 -10.34
CA ASP A 219 -21.08 2.28 -11.57
C ASP A 219 -19.65 1.76 -11.27
N ILE A 220 -19.08 2.07 -10.10
CA ILE A 220 -17.84 1.48 -9.59
C ILE A 220 -18.00 -0.03 -9.37
N PHE A 221 -19.20 -0.50 -8.99
CA PHE A 221 -19.45 -1.89 -8.64
C PHE A 221 -19.91 -2.69 -9.88
N SER A 222 -19.06 -2.77 -10.89
CA SER A 222 -19.25 -3.66 -12.05
C SER A 222 -18.85 -5.09 -11.74
N LYS A 223 -19.27 -6.07 -12.58
CA LYS A 223 -18.88 -7.47 -12.44
C LYS A 223 -17.34 -7.63 -12.48
N ASP A 224 -16.68 -6.94 -13.40
CA ASP A 224 -15.23 -6.99 -13.54
C ASP A 224 -14.54 -6.39 -12.31
N MET A 225 -15.11 -5.35 -11.71
CA MET A 225 -14.61 -4.77 -10.48
C MET A 225 -14.73 -5.73 -9.30
N PHE A 226 -15.85 -6.47 -9.15
CA PHE A 226 -15.97 -7.51 -8.12
C PHE A 226 -14.96 -8.63 -8.28
N LEU A 227 -14.71 -9.09 -9.52
CA LEU A 227 -13.67 -10.09 -9.80
C LEU A 227 -12.29 -9.55 -9.41
N PHE A 228 -12.02 -8.30 -9.72
CA PHE A 228 -10.77 -7.63 -9.38
C PHE A 228 -10.59 -7.47 -7.86
N PHE A 229 -11.64 -7.03 -7.15
CA PHE A 229 -11.62 -6.96 -5.69
C PHE A 229 -11.41 -8.33 -5.05
N GLY A 230 -12.07 -9.38 -5.56
CA GLY A 230 -11.87 -10.75 -5.06
C GLY A 230 -10.41 -11.18 -5.20
N ALA A 231 -9.78 -10.92 -6.34
CA ALA A 231 -8.36 -11.21 -6.53
C ALA A 231 -7.46 -10.34 -5.61
N PHE A 232 -7.81 -9.07 -5.41
CA PHE A 232 -7.08 -8.19 -4.51
C PHE A 232 -7.17 -8.61 -3.05
N VAL A 233 -8.33 -9.15 -2.63
CA VAL A 233 -8.52 -9.78 -1.31
C VAL A 233 -7.55 -10.96 -1.15
N VAL A 234 -7.53 -11.87 -2.11
CA VAL A 234 -6.63 -13.04 -2.09
C VAL A 234 -5.17 -12.60 -2.02
N TYR A 235 -4.77 -11.60 -2.83
CA TYR A 235 -3.42 -11.03 -2.81
C TYR A 235 -3.03 -10.53 -1.42
N ASN A 236 -3.91 -9.75 -0.76
CA ASN A 236 -3.64 -9.22 0.56
C ASN A 236 -3.62 -10.31 1.65
N ILE A 237 -4.47 -11.35 1.55
CA ILE A 237 -4.45 -12.49 2.47
C ILE A 237 -3.12 -13.25 2.36
N CYS A 238 -2.63 -13.54 1.15
CA CYS A 238 -1.33 -14.20 0.95
C CYS A 238 -0.17 -13.34 1.48
N MET A 239 -0.17 -12.03 1.21
CA MET A 239 0.82 -11.12 1.78
C MET A 239 0.83 -11.14 3.31
N LEU A 240 -0.37 -11.04 3.91
CA LEU A 240 -0.53 -11.04 5.35
C LEU A 240 -0.08 -12.37 5.96
N ALA A 241 -0.44 -13.49 5.33
CA ALA A 241 -0.02 -14.83 5.75
C ALA A 241 1.50 -14.94 5.87
N ILE A 242 2.25 -14.36 4.92
CA ILE A 242 3.70 -14.38 4.94
C ILE A 242 4.24 -13.47 6.05
N LEU A 243 3.84 -12.21 6.07
CA LEU A 243 4.43 -11.23 6.97
C LEU A 243 4.09 -11.47 8.44
N ALA A 244 2.88 -11.97 8.72
CA ALA A 244 2.41 -12.16 10.10
C ALA A 244 2.78 -13.54 10.69
N PHE A 245 2.78 -14.59 9.88
CA PHE A 245 2.84 -15.96 10.41
C PHE A 245 4.12 -16.73 10.04
N VAL A 246 4.74 -16.47 8.88
CA VAL A 246 5.97 -17.16 8.47
C VAL A 246 7.09 -17.05 9.52
N PRO A 247 7.35 -15.90 10.18
CA PRO A 247 8.38 -15.84 11.21
C PRO A 247 8.14 -16.84 12.34
N THR A 248 6.90 -16.94 12.81
CA THR A 248 6.51 -17.86 13.90
C THR A 248 6.62 -19.31 13.46
N ILE A 249 6.11 -19.64 12.26
CA ILE A 249 6.17 -20.99 11.70
C ILE A 249 7.62 -21.47 11.57
N LEU A 250 8.51 -20.62 11.04
CA LEU A 250 9.93 -20.96 10.89
C LEU A 250 10.62 -21.17 12.25
N GLN A 251 10.30 -20.35 13.25
CA GLN A 251 10.82 -20.55 14.61
C GLN A 251 10.35 -21.89 15.20
N MET A 252 9.09 -22.27 14.98
CA MET A 252 8.58 -23.57 15.41
C MET A 252 9.22 -24.74 14.64
N GLN A 253 9.72 -24.49 13.43
CA GLN A 253 10.50 -25.46 12.64
C GLN A 253 12.00 -25.49 13.01
N GLY A 254 12.43 -24.72 14.01
CA GLY A 254 13.80 -24.72 14.55
C GLY A 254 14.73 -23.65 13.98
N PHE A 255 14.23 -22.69 13.19
CA PHE A 255 15.03 -21.53 12.77
C PHE A 255 15.18 -20.53 13.92
N ASP A 256 16.31 -19.84 13.99
CA ASP A 256 16.47 -18.75 14.93
C ASP A 256 15.55 -17.54 14.54
N ALA A 257 15.26 -16.69 15.54
CA ALA A 257 14.34 -15.57 15.35
C ALA A 257 14.81 -14.55 14.28
N THR A 258 16.13 -14.32 14.19
CA THR A 258 16.72 -13.38 13.24
C THR A 258 16.57 -13.89 11.81
N LEU A 259 16.93 -15.14 11.57
CA LEU A 259 16.82 -15.77 10.25
C LEU A 259 15.36 -15.89 9.82
N SER A 260 14.45 -16.24 10.72
CA SER A 260 13.00 -16.28 10.47
C SER A 260 12.46 -14.92 10.05
N GLY A 261 12.90 -13.85 10.70
CA GLY A 261 12.56 -12.48 10.34
C GLY A 261 13.10 -12.09 8.95
N ILE A 262 14.36 -12.43 8.64
CA ILE A 262 14.98 -12.18 7.35
C ILE A 262 14.22 -12.90 6.23
N ILE A 263 13.94 -14.19 6.40
CA ILE A 263 13.25 -15.00 5.40
C ILE A 263 11.85 -14.44 5.09
N SER A 264 11.10 -14.03 6.11
CA SER A 264 9.75 -13.50 5.93
C SER A 264 9.71 -12.11 5.28
N THR A 265 10.74 -11.29 5.50
CA THR A 265 10.83 -9.93 4.94
C THR A 265 11.57 -9.87 3.61
N ALA A 266 12.41 -10.85 3.30
CA ALA A 266 13.19 -10.89 2.06
C ALA A 266 12.35 -10.75 0.78
N PRO A 267 11.15 -11.38 0.63
CA PRO A 267 10.31 -11.15 -0.53
C PRO A 267 9.91 -9.68 -0.70
N MET A 268 9.66 -8.99 0.42
CA MET A 268 9.31 -7.57 0.40
C MET A 268 10.51 -6.72 -0.03
N LEU A 269 11.73 -7.05 0.41
CA LEU A 269 12.96 -6.38 -0.04
C LEU A 269 13.21 -6.59 -1.54
N LEU A 270 13.00 -7.80 -2.05
CA LEU A 270 13.13 -8.09 -3.48
C LEU A 270 12.09 -7.34 -4.33
N SER A 271 10.94 -7.00 -3.75
CA SER A 271 9.91 -6.21 -4.44
C SER A 271 10.35 -4.78 -4.75
N ILE A 272 11.37 -4.26 -4.08
CA ILE A 272 11.99 -2.95 -4.38
C ILE A 272 12.48 -2.92 -5.84
N ILE A 273 13.00 -4.02 -6.32
CA ILE A 273 13.49 -4.17 -7.70
C ILE A 273 12.33 -4.57 -8.64
N SER A 274 11.52 -5.56 -8.23
CA SER A 274 10.52 -6.14 -9.12
C SER A 274 9.32 -5.22 -9.38
N SER A 275 8.88 -4.42 -8.42
CA SER A 275 7.71 -3.56 -8.59
C SER A 275 7.92 -2.45 -9.65
N PRO A 276 9.02 -1.68 -9.64
CA PRO A 276 9.33 -0.75 -10.74
C PRO A 276 9.53 -1.46 -12.09
N LEU A 277 10.17 -2.64 -12.08
CA LEU A 277 10.38 -3.43 -13.30
C LEU A 277 9.05 -3.87 -13.92
N PHE A 278 8.12 -4.37 -13.12
CA PHE A 278 6.75 -4.70 -13.54
C PHE A 278 6.04 -3.47 -14.12
N GLY A 279 6.23 -2.29 -13.51
CA GLY A 279 5.72 -1.02 -14.02
C GLY A 279 6.21 -0.72 -15.44
N VAL A 280 7.52 -0.78 -15.66
CA VAL A 280 8.13 -0.54 -16.98
C VAL A 280 7.69 -1.57 -18.01
N ILE A 281 7.65 -2.85 -17.62
CA ILE A 281 7.19 -3.93 -18.52
C ILE A 281 5.72 -3.75 -18.89
N SER A 282 4.86 -3.42 -17.92
CA SER A 282 3.45 -3.12 -18.15
C SER A 282 3.25 -1.98 -19.14
N ASP A 283 4.01 -0.89 -18.99
CA ASP A 283 3.94 0.26 -19.89
C ASP A 283 4.40 -0.10 -21.31
N LYS A 284 5.45 -0.92 -21.45
CA LYS A 284 5.93 -1.40 -22.76
C LYS A 284 4.92 -2.32 -23.46
N ILE A 285 4.28 -3.21 -22.70
CA ILE A 285 3.28 -4.16 -23.23
C ILE A 285 1.92 -3.46 -23.45
N GLY A 286 1.67 -2.34 -22.76
CA GLY A 286 0.39 -1.63 -22.76
C GLY A 286 -0.73 -2.35 -21.99
N ARG A 287 -0.41 -3.41 -21.24
CA ARG A 287 -1.38 -4.26 -20.52
C ARG A 287 -0.87 -4.64 -19.14
N ASN A 288 -1.73 -4.49 -18.12
CA ASN A 288 -1.43 -4.89 -16.74
C ASN A 288 -1.78 -6.36 -16.46
N LYS A 289 -2.77 -6.90 -17.17
CA LYS A 289 -3.35 -8.22 -16.90
C LYS A 289 -2.34 -9.37 -16.90
N PRO A 290 -1.40 -9.50 -17.85
CA PRO A 290 -0.44 -10.61 -17.86
C PRO A 290 0.44 -10.63 -16.60
N LEU A 291 0.90 -9.46 -16.17
CA LEU A 291 1.76 -9.33 -14.99
C LEU A 291 1.00 -9.63 -13.69
N LEU A 292 -0.28 -9.24 -13.61
CA LEU A 292 -1.14 -9.61 -12.48
C LEU A 292 -1.41 -11.10 -12.42
N ILE A 293 -1.61 -11.76 -13.56
CA ILE A 293 -1.77 -13.21 -13.62
C ILE A 293 -0.51 -13.91 -13.10
N ILE A 294 0.67 -13.48 -13.56
CA ILE A 294 1.95 -14.03 -13.10
C ILE A 294 2.11 -13.83 -11.58
N ALA A 295 1.88 -12.61 -11.10
CA ALA A 295 1.99 -12.30 -9.68
C ALA A 295 1.07 -13.19 -8.83
N MET A 296 -0.20 -13.28 -9.19
CA MET A 296 -1.18 -14.10 -8.46
C MET A 296 -0.89 -15.59 -8.53
N PHE A 297 -0.50 -16.09 -9.69
CA PHE A 297 -0.18 -17.50 -9.88
C PHE A 297 0.99 -17.95 -8.99
N VAL A 298 2.00 -17.09 -8.84
CA VAL A 298 3.19 -17.37 -8.05
C VAL A 298 2.92 -17.26 -6.54
N MET A 299 2.01 -16.35 -6.12
CA MET A 299 1.76 -16.11 -4.69
C MET A 299 1.30 -17.36 -3.93
N GLY A 300 0.37 -18.13 -4.48
CA GLY A 300 -0.14 -19.33 -3.83
C GLY A 300 0.93 -20.39 -3.59
N PRO A 301 1.60 -20.94 -4.64
CA PRO A 301 2.66 -21.92 -4.49
C PRO A 301 3.82 -21.44 -3.62
N CYS A 302 4.24 -20.17 -3.74
CA CYS A 302 5.31 -19.64 -2.90
C CYS A 302 4.92 -19.55 -1.43
N THR A 303 3.67 -19.17 -1.11
CA THR A 303 3.18 -19.19 0.27
C THR A 303 3.20 -20.61 0.83
N PHE A 304 2.79 -21.62 0.03
CA PHE A 304 2.90 -23.01 0.42
C PHE A 304 4.35 -23.41 0.73
N LEU A 305 5.32 -23.06 -0.14
CA LEU A 305 6.73 -23.34 0.10
C LEU A 305 7.25 -22.70 1.39
N LEU A 306 6.88 -21.45 1.66
CA LEU A 306 7.31 -20.73 2.86
C LEU A 306 6.73 -21.33 4.15
N TYR A 307 5.59 -22.01 4.08
CA TYR A 307 4.93 -22.65 5.20
C TYR A 307 5.45 -24.06 5.50
N THR A 308 5.86 -24.79 4.43
CA THR A 308 6.09 -26.24 4.55
C THR A 308 7.53 -26.69 4.32
N GLN A 309 8.37 -25.83 3.73
CA GLN A 309 9.73 -26.21 3.35
C GLN A 309 10.77 -25.53 4.23
N THR A 310 11.87 -26.24 4.52
CA THR A 310 12.98 -25.75 5.35
C THR A 310 14.32 -25.74 4.61
N GLY A 311 14.37 -26.33 3.43
CA GLY A 311 15.60 -26.50 2.63
C GLY A 311 15.69 -25.50 1.46
N PRO A 312 16.40 -25.87 0.37
CA PRO A 312 16.57 -25.00 -0.80
C PRO A 312 15.27 -24.51 -1.43
N LEU A 313 14.19 -25.32 -1.36
CA LEU A 313 12.87 -24.95 -1.88
C LEU A 313 12.24 -23.76 -1.12
N LEU A 314 12.56 -23.56 0.16
CA LEU A 314 12.16 -22.37 0.88
C LEU A 314 12.71 -21.10 0.22
N TRP A 315 14.00 -21.10 -0.15
CA TRP A 315 14.63 -19.97 -0.81
C TRP A 315 14.11 -19.73 -2.23
N VAL A 316 13.76 -20.79 -2.96
CA VAL A 316 13.05 -20.67 -4.25
C VAL A 316 11.72 -19.95 -4.02
N GLY A 317 10.96 -20.32 -2.98
CA GLY A 317 9.71 -19.65 -2.60
C GLY A 317 9.92 -18.18 -2.28
N VAL A 318 10.94 -17.83 -1.47
CA VAL A 318 11.30 -16.46 -1.08
C VAL A 318 11.63 -15.62 -2.32
N ILE A 319 12.52 -16.10 -3.18
CA ILE A 319 12.98 -15.36 -4.36
C ILE A 319 11.84 -15.19 -5.38
N ALA A 320 11.13 -16.27 -5.70
CA ALA A 320 10.02 -16.21 -6.64
C ALA A 320 8.88 -15.31 -6.12
N MET A 321 8.56 -15.38 -4.83
CA MET A 321 7.59 -14.50 -4.20
C MET A 321 7.98 -13.03 -4.33
N GLY A 322 9.23 -12.69 -4.04
CA GLY A 322 9.70 -11.31 -4.08
C GLY A 322 9.79 -10.75 -5.49
N LEU A 323 10.34 -11.53 -6.43
CA LEU A 323 10.56 -11.06 -7.80
C LEU A 323 9.29 -11.09 -8.65
N LEU A 324 8.41 -12.05 -8.44
CA LEU A 324 7.22 -12.25 -9.29
C LEU A 324 5.92 -11.92 -8.55
N GLY A 325 5.75 -12.38 -7.31
CA GLY A 325 4.52 -12.20 -6.54
C GLY A 325 4.33 -10.76 -6.06
N MET A 326 5.25 -10.24 -5.26
CA MET A 326 5.11 -8.93 -4.62
C MET A 326 5.33 -7.74 -5.58
N GLY A 327 5.97 -7.95 -6.73
CA GLY A 327 6.07 -6.95 -7.79
C GLY A 327 4.71 -6.49 -8.35
N GLY A 328 3.66 -7.28 -8.14
CA GLY A 328 2.31 -7.02 -8.67
C GLY A 328 1.55 -5.86 -8.02
N ILE A 329 1.96 -5.33 -6.85
CA ILE A 329 1.17 -4.32 -6.12
C ILE A 329 0.92 -3.03 -6.94
N GLY A 330 1.93 -2.51 -7.62
CA GLY A 330 1.79 -1.35 -8.49
C GLY A 330 0.83 -1.61 -9.66
N GLN A 331 0.80 -2.86 -10.16
CA GLN A 331 -0.10 -3.29 -11.22
C GLN A 331 -1.55 -3.40 -10.75
N TYR A 332 -1.79 -3.79 -9.47
CA TYR A 332 -3.12 -3.74 -8.88
C TYR A 332 -3.65 -2.32 -8.83
N LEU A 333 -2.85 -1.37 -8.38
CA LEU A 333 -3.26 0.04 -8.28
C LEU A 333 -3.53 0.64 -9.67
N SER A 334 -2.64 0.38 -10.63
CA SER A 334 -2.81 0.83 -12.02
C SER A 334 -3.98 0.13 -12.71
N GLY A 335 -4.15 -1.18 -12.50
CA GLY A 335 -5.24 -1.96 -13.08
C GLY A 335 -6.61 -1.55 -12.55
N PHE A 336 -6.71 -1.30 -11.25
CA PHE A 336 -7.93 -0.82 -10.61
C PHE A 336 -8.47 0.45 -11.29
N THR A 337 -7.59 1.39 -11.50
CA THR A 337 -7.98 2.68 -12.08
C THR A 337 -8.37 2.58 -13.55
N LYS A 338 -7.79 1.63 -14.30
CA LYS A 338 -8.20 1.33 -15.68
C LYS A 338 -9.57 0.65 -15.80
N LEU A 339 -10.04 0.02 -14.72
CA LEU A 339 -11.38 -0.60 -14.65
C LEU A 339 -12.48 0.38 -14.30
N LEU A 340 -12.14 1.57 -13.80
CA LEU A 340 -13.14 2.59 -13.46
C LEU A 340 -13.82 3.12 -14.72
N PRO A 341 -15.15 3.27 -14.70
CA PRO A 341 -15.92 3.71 -15.87
C PRO A 341 -15.64 5.17 -16.25
N SER A 342 -15.10 5.96 -15.33
CA SER A 342 -14.75 7.36 -15.55
C SER A 342 -13.58 7.78 -14.66
N PRO A 343 -12.64 8.61 -15.16
CA PRO A 343 -11.58 9.19 -14.36
C PRO A 343 -12.07 10.01 -13.16
N GLU A 344 -13.27 10.57 -13.24
CA GLU A 344 -13.90 11.32 -12.14
C GLU A 344 -14.14 10.46 -10.90
N LEU A 345 -14.37 9.16 -11.08
CA LEU A 345 -14.58 8.21 -9.99
C LEU A 345 -13.27 7.69 -9.36
N ALA A 346 -12.11 8.08 -9.91
CA ALA A 346 -10.82 7.57 -9.46
C ALA A 346 -10.58 7.85 -7.96
N SER A 347 -10.93 9.04 -7.48
CA SER A 347 -10.72 9.44 -6.09
C SER A 347 -11.57 8.62 -5.12
N VAL A 348 -12.87 8.51 -5.38
CA VAL A 348 -13.78 7.72 -4.54
C VAL A 348 -13.47 6.23 -4.67
N GLY A 349 -13.17 5.76 -5.89
CA GLY A 349 -12.78 4.39 -6.15
C GLY A 349 -11.53 3.97 -5.35
N MET A 350 -10.50 4.81 -5.30
CA MET A 350 -9.31 4.55 -4.48
C MET A 350 -9.64 4.50 -2.99
N GLY A 351 -10.54 5.37 -2.51
CA GLY A 351 -11.05 5.29 -1.13
C GLY A 351 -11.72 3.93 -0.85
N VAL A 352 -12.55 3.44 -1.77
CA VAL A 352 -13.18 2.11 -1.67
C VAL A 352 -12.12 1.02 -1.64
N LEU A 353 -11.12 1.05 -2.53
CA LEU A 353 -10.04 0.05 -2.58
C LEU A 353 -9.26 0.00 -1.26
N VAL A 354 -8.87 1.15 -0.72
CA VAL A 354 -8.11 1.24 0.55
C VAL A 354 -8.97 0.81 1.74
N THR A 355 -10.27 1.12 1.76
CA THR A 355 -11.21 0.60 2.77
C THR A 355 -11.25 -0.93 2.73
N PHE A 356 -11.41 -1.51 1.53
CA PHE A 356 -11.37 -2.97 1.36
C PHE A 356 -10.06 -3.56 1.83
N GLN A 357 -8.92 -2.94 1.49
CA GLN A 357 -7.61 -3.38 1.97
C GLN A 357 -7.54 -3.40 3.49
N GLY A 358 -8.00 -2.36 4.17
CA GLY A 358 -8.03 -2.29 5.63
C GLY A 358 -8.89 -3.40 6.26
N VAL A 359 -10.09 -3.63 5.72
CA VAL A 359 -10.98 -4.72 6.16
C VAL A 359 -10.32 -6.08 5.97
N VAL A 360 -9.71 -6.32 4.80
CA VAL A 360 -9.05 -7.59 4.49
C VAL A 360 -7.82 -7.80 5.38
N GLN A 361 -7.04 -6.78 5.66
CA GLN A 361 -5.90 -6.89 6.58
C GLN A 361 -6.35 -7.21 8.00
N PHE A 362 -7.46 -6.62 8.45
CA PHE A 362 -8.02 -6.90 9.77
C PHE A 362 -8.61 -8.32 9.86
N LEU A 363 -9.55 -8.67 8.99
CA LEU A 363 -10.22 -9.98 9.01
C LEU A 363 -9.32 -11.12 8.53
N GLY A 364 -8.38 -10.84 7.62
CA GLY A 364 -7.45 -11.81 7.06
C GLY A 364 -6.52 -12.43 8.10
N THR A 365 -6.16 -11.67 9.15
CA THR A 365 -5.38 -12.20 10.27
C THR A 365 -6.13 -13.34 10.96
N PHE A 366 -7.39 -13.13 11.27
CA PHE A 366 -8.25 -14.17 11.89
C PHE A 366 -8.46 -15.36 10.95
N PHE A 367 -8.67 -15.09 9.67
CA PHE A 367 -8.84 -16.15 8.66
C PHE A 367 -7.60 -17.03 8.55
N VAL A 368 -6.40 -16.45 8.44
CA VAL A 368 -5.15 -17.22 8.36
C VAL A 368 -4.88 -17.96 9.67
N GLN A 369 -5.15 -17.33 10.82
CA GLN A 369 -5.02 -18.00 12.12
C GLN A 369 -5.97 -19.20 12.23
N MET A 370 -7.19 -19.09 11.73
CA MET A 370 -8.17 -20.20 11.71
C MET A 370 -7.65 -21.37 10.87
N LEU A 371 -6.98 -21.12 9.74
CA LEU A 371 -6.35 -22.16 8.92
C LEU A 371 -5.16 -22.84 9.61
N LEU A 372 -4.40 -22.10 10.42
CA LEU A 372 -3.25 -22.59 11.15
C LEU A 372 -3.63 -23.35 12.44
N GLY A 373 -4.88 -23.23 12.88
CA GLY A 373 -5.39 -23.80 14.11
C GLY A 373 -4.91 -23.04 15.38
N PRO A 374 -5.44 -23.41 16.56
CA PRO A 374 -5.20 -22.67 17.82
C PRO A 374 -3.72 -22.64 18.25
N GLN A 375 -2.94 -23.67 17.89
CA GLN A 375 -1.53 -23.81 18.24
C GLN A 375 -0.59 -23.43 17.10
N LEU A 376 -1.13 -22.93 15.96
CA LEU A 376 -0.40 -22.59 14.73
C LEU A 376 0.41 -23.77 14.16
N THR A 377 -0.07 -25.00 14.31
CA THR A 377 0.62 -26.24 13.90
C THR A 377 0.16 -26.79 12.55
N GLU A 378 -1.00 -26.33 12.06
CA GLU A 378 -1.61 -26.84 10.82
C GLU A 378 -1.05 -26.15 9.56
N TRP A 379 0.28 -25.92 9.50
CA TRP A 379 0.92 -25.19 8.41
C TRP A 379 0.79 -25.88 7.04
N TRP A 380 0.76 -27.22 6.97
CA TRP A 380 0.51 -27.94 5.73
C TRP A 380 -0.90 -27.64 5.18
N PHE A 381 -1.91 -27.74 6.05
CA PHE A 381 -3.28 -27.44 5.68
C PHE A 381 -3.43 -25.97 5.27
N ALA A 382 -2.89 -25.05 6.05
CA ALA A 382 -2.92 -23.62 5.76
C ALA A 382 -2.18 -23.30 4.45
N GLY A 383 -1.02 -23.91 4.23
CA GLY A 383 -0.25 -23.76 2.99
C GLY A 383 -1.01 -24.21 1.75
N ILE A 384 -1.66 -25.38 1.81
CA ILE A 384 -2.48 -25.91 0.71
C ILE A 384 -3.69 -24.99 0.48
N ALA A 385 -4.39 -24.55 1.54
CA ALA A 385 -5.54 -23.67 1.44
C ALA A 385 -5.17 -22.31 0.79
N LEU A 386 -4.04 -21.71 1.20
CA LEU A 386 -3.53 -20.47 0.62
C LEU A 386 -3.05 -20.65 -0.82
N MET A 387 -2.48 -21.81 -1.18
CA MET A 387 -2.13 -22.14 -2.54
C MET A 387 -3.37 -22.21 -3.45
N VAL A 388 -4.42 -22.89 -3.00
CA VAL A 388 -5.71 -22.99 -3.72
C VAL A 388 -6.34 -21.61 -3.87
N LEU A 389 -6.31 -20.78 -2.82
CA LEU A 389 -6.75 -19.38 -2.87
C LEU A 389 -5.96 -18.57 -3.91
N GLY A 390 -4.64 -18.75 -4.00
CA GLY A 390 -3.80 -18.09 -5.00
C GLY A 390 -4.23 -18.45 -6.43
N PHE A 391 -4.51 -19.73 -6.69
CA PHE A 391 -5.04 -20.16 -7.99
C PHE A 391 -6.45 -19.61 -8.25
N ALA A 392 -7.31 -19.56 -7.24
CA ALA A 392 -8.62 -18.92 -7.37
C ALA A 392 -8.49 -17.42 -7.71
N GLY A 393 -7.59 -16.68 -7.04
CA GLY A 393 -7.28 -15.29 -7.36
C GLY A 393 -6.75 -15.11 -8.80
N THR A 394 -5.92 -16.05 -9.26
CA THR A 394 -5.43 -16.08 -10.65
C THR A 394 -6.59 -16.25 -11.65
N ALA A 395 -7.51 -17.16 -11.38
CA ALA A 395 -8.70 -17.37 -12.20
C ALA A 395 -9.60 -16.12 -12.23
N LEU A 396 -9.77 -15.43 -11.09
CA LEU A 396 -10.55 -14.19 -11.03
C LEU A 396 -9.95 -13.11 -11.95
N ILE A 397 -8.62 -12.91 -11.92
CA ILE A 397 -7.94 -11.96 -12.82
C ILE A 397 -8.03 -12.43 -14.29
N ALA A 398 -7.91 -13.72 -14.55
CA ALA A 398 -7.99 -14.26 -15.91
C ALA A 398 -9.37 -14.00 -16.55
N ILE A 399 -10.45 -14.11 -15.78
CA ILE A 399 -11.83 -13.88 -16.22
C ILE A 399 -12.13 -12.36 -16.32
N CYS A 400 -11.55 -11.54 -15.44
CA CYS A 400 -11.75 -10.10 -15.42
C CYS A 400 -11.34 -9.46 -16.76
N LYS A 401 -12.18 -8.57 -17.31
CA LYS A 401 -11.91 -7.88 -18.58
C LYS A 401 -10.96 -6.69 -18.41
N LEU A 402 -9.87 -6.89 -17.70
CA LEU A 402 -8.79 -5.90 -17.58
C LEU A 402 -7.99 -5.83 -18.89
N ARG A 403 -7.86 -4.64 -19.46
CA ARG A 403 -7.04 -4.37 -20.65
C ARG A 403 -5.61 -3.96 -20.30
#